data_a93120ba6731310750c06acb8d4a7624
#
_entry.id   a93120ba6731310750c06acb8d4a7624
#
_cell.length_a   1.000
_cell.length_b   1.000
_cell.length_c   1.000
_cell.angle_alpha   90.00
_cell.angle_beta   90.00
_cell.angle_gamma   90.00
#
_symmetry.space_group_name_H-M   'P 1'
#
loop_
_entity.id
_entity.type
_entity.pdbx_description
1 polymer ?
#
loop_
_entity_poly.entity_id
_entity_poly.type
_entity_poly.pdbx_seq_one_letter_code
_entity_poly.pdbx_strand_id
1 'polypeptide(L)'
;MHIAIDARIINSTTGRYVERLVTYLQEVDTENEYSILVRAKDEHFWKPRNANFTVHVAEFDNYSFAEQLGFNKYLKKLKPDLVHFCMPQQPINYKGKKVTTFHDFTLLKTYNSDKNWFIFHAKQKVGKYVFRKVIETNDHLITISNFTQKELVEFAPESVDKTSVIYEASDVSQIAPKKYALPFKQYILYVGQQSDYKNIKRLGDAHQILLAKYPDLGLVLAGKKNPGVLTNEKYFNSRNYKNIYFTDFVTDPELSWLYTHASAYVFPSLMEGFGLPGLEAMSYGTPVVSSNATCLPEVYGAAAHYFNPTDTSDMAEAIDQVLSNDTIRTRLSKAGYKQIKKYSWKKMATQTHAIYMQILGQ
;
A
#
# COMPACT_ATOMS: atom_id res chain seq x y z
N MET A 1 27.17 -2.71 -14.13
CA MET A 1 25.92 -2.65 -14.91
C MET A 1 25.16 -1.37 -14.61
N HIS A 2 24.35 -0.88 -15.56
CA HIS A 2 23.53 0.32 -15.37
C HIS A 2 22.04 -0.07 -15.22
N ILE A 3 21.46 0.18 -14.06
CA ILE A 3 20.07 -0.17 -13.71
C ILE A 3 19.25 1.12 -13.57
N ALA A 4 18.16 1.24 -14.28
CA ALA A 4 17.22 2.34 -14.12
C ALA A 4 16.02 1.90 -13.28
N ILE A 5 15.63 2.71 -12.30
CA ILE A 5 14.43 2.47 -11.47
C ILE A 5 13.42 3.55 -11.77
N ASP A 6 12.24 3.16 -12.28
CA ASP A 6 11.12 4.08 -12.46
C ASP A 6 10.50 4.45 -11.12
N ALA A 7 11.00 5.53 -10.55
CA ALA A 7 10.60 6.08 -9.26
C ALA A 7 9.63 7.28 -9.40
N ARG A 8 8.97 7.48 -10.56
CA ARG A 8 8.05 8.61 -10.79
C ARG A 8 6.85 8.66 -9.84
N ILE A 9 6.61 7.59 -9.12
CA ILE A 9 5.55 7.49 -8.09
C ILE A 9 6.09 7.62 -6.66
N ILE A 10 7.37 7.91 -6.45
CA ILE A 10 8.03 7.86 -5.13
C ILE A 10 7.31 8.69 -4.05
N ASN A 11 6.68 9.78 -4.42
CA ASN A 11 5.89 10.64 -3.51
C ASN A 11 4.37 10.44 -3.72
N SER A 12 3.93 9.18 -3.74
CA SER A 12 2.53 8.78 -3.85
C SER A 12 2.16 7.81 -2.73
N THR A 13 0.91 7.32 -2.72
CA THR A 13 0.45 6.32 -1.74
C THR A 13 1.22 5.00 -1.82
N THR A 14 1.63 4.59 -3.00
CA THR A 14 2.48 3.41 -3.23
C THR A 14 3.98 3.75 -3.18
N GLY A 15 4.30 5.03 -3.08
CA GLY A 15 5.67 5.55 -3.14
C GLY A 15 6.57 5.07 -2.02
N ARG A 16 6.02 4.66 -0.88
CA ARG A 16 6.82 4.09 0.22
C ARG A 16 7.61 2.86 -0.23
N TYR A 17 7.01 1.97 -1.02
CA TYR A 17 7.72 0.84 -1.62
C TYR A 17 8.95 1.31 -2.39
N VAL A 18 8.77 2.30 -3.28
CA VAL A 18 9.85 2.81 -4.14
C VAL A 18 10.95 3.46 -3.31
N GLU A 19 10.57 4.34 -2.38
CA GLU A 19 11.51 5.03 -1.50
C GLU A 19 12.34 4.04 -0.67
N ARG A 20 11.71 3.02 -0.11
CA ARG A 20 12.40 1.98 0.66
C ARG A 20 13.26 1.08 -0.23
N LEU A 21 12.80 0.74 -1.42
CA LEU A 21 13.61 -0.03 -2.38
C LEU A 21 14.91 0.71 -2.72
N VAL A 22 14.84 1.96 -3.16
CA VAL A 22 16.05 2.72 -3.53
C VAL A 22 16.93 3.05 -2.34
N THR A 23 16.37 3.18 -1.15
CA THR A 23 17.11 3.41 0.09
C THR A 23 17.94 2.20 0.48
N TYR A 24 17.34 1.01 0.48
CA TYR A 24 18.03 -0.20 0.90
C TYR A 24 18.88 -0.84 -0.19
N LEU A 25 18.62 -0.57 -1.48
CA LEU A 25 19.51 -0.97 -2.55
C LEU A 25 20.91 -0.37 -2.40
N GLN A 26 21.04 0.86 -1.86
CA GLN A 26 22.34 1.46 -1.56
C GLN A 26 23.16 0.69 -0.50
N GLU A 27 22.49 -0.07 0.37
CA GLU A 27 23.15 -0.94 1.35
C GLU A 27 23.49 -2.32 0.78
N VAL A 28 22.78 -2.74 -0.26
CA VAL A 28 22.87 -4.08 -0.84
C VAL A 28 23.87 -4.13 -2.00
N ASP A 29 23.94 -3.04 -2.77
CA ASP A 29 24.74 -2.99 -4.00
C ASP A 29 25.58 -1.71 -4.07
N THR A 30 26.89 -1.90 -4.10
CA THR A 30 27.89 -0.83 -4.25
C THR A 30 28.65 -0.88 -5.58
N GLU A 31 28.34 -1.86 -6.45
CA GLU A 31 29.08 -2.12 -7.67
C GLU A 31 28.36 -1.61 -8.93
N ASN A 32 27.04 -1.73 -8.98
CA ASN A 32 26.27 -1.32 -10.13
C ASN A 32 25.88 0.17 -10.06
N GLU A 33 25.69 0.80 -11.21
CA GLU A 33 25.21 2.17 -11.34
C GLU A 33 23.68 2.20 -11.39
N TYR A 34 23.08 3.15 -10.67
CA TYR A 34 21.63 3.30 -10.57
C TYR A 34 21.16 4.68 -11.02
N SER A 35 20.24 4.71 -11.99
CA SER A 35 19.49 5.91 -12.38
C SER A 35 18.10 5.86 -11.76
N ILE A 36 17.83 6.76 -10.81
CA ILE A 36 16.53 6.87 -10.12
C ILE A 36 15.69 7.92 -10.84
N LEU A 37 14.66 7.48 -11.58
CA LEU A 37 13.86 8.31 -12.45
C LEU A 37 12.66 8.88 -11.69
N VAL A 38 12.64 10.19 -11.43
CA VAL A 38 11.61 10.87 -10.64
C VAL A 38 10.92 11.97 -11.46
N ARG A 39 9.77 12.47 -11.00
CA ARG A 39 9.14 13.67 -11.53
C ARG A 39 9.89 14.92 -11.05
N ALA A 40 9.85 16.02 -11.80
CA ALA A 40 10.51 17.28 -11.44
C ALA A 40 10.13 17.77 -10.02
N LYS A 41 8.85 17.68 -9.66
CA LYS A 41 8.36 18.03 -8.30
C LYS A 41 8.95 17.18 -7.18
N ASP A 42 9.47 16.01 -7.49
CA ASP A 42 9.96 15.01 -6.53
C ASP A 42 11.49 14.85 -6.59
N GLU A 43 12.20 15.69 -7.37
CA GLU A 43 13.65 15.65 -7.57
C GLU A 43 14.44 15.68 -6.26
N HIS A 44 13.92 16.38 -5.25
CA HIS A 44 14.56 16.52 -3.94
C HIS A 44 13.90 15.69 -2.84
N PHE A 45 12.90 14.85 -3.18
CA PHE A 45 12.18 14.04 -2.20
C PHE A 45 13.07 12.97 -1.58
N TRP A 46 13.91 12.34 -2.38
CA TRP A 46 14.89 11.34 -1.93
C TRP A 46 16.29 11.76 -2.39
N LYS A 47 17.30 11.51 -1.53
CA LYS A 47 18.69 11.85 -1.81
C LYS A 47 19.58 10.62 -1.74
N PRO A 48 20.40 10.33 -2.75
CA PRO A 48 21.36 9.25 -2.69
C PRO A 48 22.42 9.51 -1.61
N ARG A 49 22.87 8.43 -0.98
CA ARG A 49 23.98 8.42 -0.02
C ARG A 49 25.27 7.92 -0.67
N ASN A 50 25.13 7.14 -1.74
CA ASN A 50 26.24 6.51 -2.47
C ASN A 50 26.38 7.15 -3.86
N ALA A 51 27.63 7.30 -4.32
CA ALA A 51 27.94 7.94 -5.61
C ALA A 51 27.46 7.15 -6.84
N ASN A 52 27.22 5.83 -6.68
CA ASN A 52 26.69 4.98 -7.75
C ASN A 52 25.16 5.12 -7.96
N PHE A 53 24.47 5.98 -7.18
CA PHE A 53 23.05 6.31 -7.36
C PHE A 53 22.92 7.76 -7.81
N THR A 54 22.20 7.98 -8.92
CA THR A 54 21.97 9.32 -9.47
C THR A 54 20.47 9.54 -9.72
N VAL A 55 19.96 10.68 -9.26
CA VAL A 55 18.56 11.08 -9.53
C VAL A 55 18.46 11.77 -10.89
N HIS A 56 17.50 11.37 -11.70
CA HIS A 56 17.22 11.93 -13.01
C HIS A 56 15.76 12.36 -13.13
N VAL A 57 15.52 13.54 -13.66
CA VAL A 57 14.17 14.01 -13.93
C VAL A 57 13.63 13.38 -15.22
N ALA A 58 12.51 12.67 -15.08
CA ALA A 58 11.76 12.02 -16.14
C ALA A 58 10.29 12.50 -16.10
N GLU A 59 10.00 13.65 -16.71
CA GLU A 59 8.70 14.33 -16.65
C GLU A 59 7.72 13.75 -17.67
N PHE A 60 7.18 12.57 -17.35
CA PHE A 60 6.17 11.89 -18.17
C PHE A 60 4.99 11.46 -17.29
N ASP A 61 3.79 11.92 -17.64
CA ASP A 61 2.56 11.54 -16.95
C ASP A 61 2.24 10.07 -17.14
N ASN A 62 1.86 9.41 -16.06
CA ASN A 62 1.44 8.00 -16.06
C ASN A 62 0.20 7.81 -16.94
N TYR A 63 0.15 6.68 -17.68
CA TYR A 63 -0.96 6.33 -18.59
C TYR A 63 -1.21 7.35 -19.72
N SER A 64 -0.19 8.09 -20.14
CA SER A 64 -0.27 9.08 -21.21
C SER A 64 0.43 8.62 -22.51
N PHE A 65 0.11 9.27 -23.63
CA PHE A 65 0.88 9.08 -24.87
C PHE A 65 2.34 9.53 -24.71
N ALA A 66 2.58 10.56 -23.88
CA ALA A 66 3.93 11.02 -23.57
C ALA A 66 4.76 9.91 -22.88
N GLU A 67 4.16 9.13 -22.01
CA GLU A 67 4.80 7.95 -21.42
C GLU A 67 5.12 6.90 -22.49
N GLN A 68 4.17 6.57 -23.36
CA GLN A 68 4.35 5.51 -24.36
C GLN A 68 5.43 5.85 -25.40
N LEU A 69 5.55 7.09 -25.81
CA LEU A 69 6.47 7.54 -26.87
C LEU A 69 7.70 8.27 -26.32
N GLY A 70 7.48 9.27 -25.46
CA GLY A 70 8.53 10.13 -24.91
C GLY A 70 9.40 9.39 -23.90
N PHE A 71 8.80 8.72 -22.92
CA PHE A 71 9.55 7.96 -21.91
C PHE A 71 10.28 6.77 -22.54
N ASN A 72 9.68 6.09 -23.52
CA ASN A 72 10.37 5.06 -24.29
C ASN A 72 11.63 5.61 -24.99
N LYS A 73 11.53 6.79 -25.63
CA LYS A 73 12.67 7.46 -26.27
C LYS A 73 13.73 7.88 -25.24
N TYR A 74 13.30 8.36 -24.08
CA TYR A 74 14.18 8.72 -22.96
C TYR A 74 14.98 7.52 -22.47
N LEU A 75 14.32 6.38 -22.19
CA LEU A 75 14.98 5.15 -21.77
C LEU A 75 15.98 4.61 -22.82
N LYS A 76 15.62 4.69 -24.11
CA LYS A 76 16.55 4.34 -25.22
C LYS A 76 17.79 5.23 -25.27
N LYS A 77 17.66 6.51 -24.87
CA LYS A 77 18.80 7.44 -24.79
C LYS A 77 19.65 7.18 -23.55
N LEU A 78 18.99 6.86 -22.42
CA LEU A 78 19.66 6.54 -21.16
C LEU A 78 20.46 5.23 -21.24
N LYS A 79 20.00 4.27 -22.07
CA LYS A 79 20.62 2.96 -22.35
C LYS A 79 20.92 2.14 -21.08
N PRO A 80 19.97 1.97 -20.16
CA PRO A 80 20.21 1.07 -19.03
C PRO A 80 20.28 -0.38 -19.50
N ASP A 81 21.06 -1.19 -18.79
CA ASP A 81 21.12 -2.65 -18.98
C ASP A 81 19.82 -3.32 -18.50
N LEU A 82 19.16 -2.74 -17.48
CA LEU A 82 17.89 -3.20 -16.93
C LEU A 82 17.03 -1.99 -16.50
N VAL A 83 15.71 -2.08 -16.67
CA VAL A 83 14.74 -1.13 -16.08
C VAL A 83 13.84 -1.85 -15.10
N HIS A 84 13.74 -1.36 -13.87
CA HIS A 84 12.70 -1.77 -12.94
C HIS A 84 11.55 -0.75 -12.93
N PHE A 85 10.40 -1.17 -13.43
CA PHE A 85 9.15 -0.42 -13.31
C PHE A 85 8.46 -0.79 -11.98
N CYS A 86 8.42 0.16 -11.04
CA CYS A 86 7.85 -0.07 -9.71
C CYS A 86 6.32 -0.18 -9.71
N MET A 87 5.68 -0.05 -10.86
CA MET A 87 4.24 -0.29 -11.11
C MET A 87 4.00 -0.76 -12.54
N PRO A 88 2.81 -1.32 -12.88
CA PRO A 88 2.51 -1.81 -14.22
C PRO A 88 2.44 -0.73 -15.31
N GLN A 89 2.28 0.58 -14.96
CA GLN A 89 2.33 1.63 -15.96
C GLN A 89 3.75 1.83 -16.47
N GLN A 90 3.93 1.60 -17.75
CA GLN A 90 5.23 1.69 -18.43
C GLN A 90 5.04 1.82 -19.95
N PRO A 91 6.09 2.21 -20.69
CA PRO A 91 6.08 2.13 -22.15
C PRO A 91 6.03 0.65 -22.60
N ILE A 92 4.86 0.18 -23.07
CA ILE A 92 4.67 -1.23 -23.45
C ILE A 92 5.54 -1.70 -24.63
N ASN A 93 6.05 -0.75 -25.43
CA ASN A 93 6.92 -1.01 -26.58
C ASN A 93 8.43 -0.85 -26.26
N TYR A 94 8.81 -0.68 -25.00
CA TYR A 94 10.22 -0.70 -24.59
C TYR A 94 10.78 -2.11 -24.73
N LYS A 95 11.96 -2.26 -25.38
CA LYS A 95 12.56 -3.55 -25.76
C LYS A 95 13.75 -3.95 -24.91
N GLY A 96 14.22 -3.10 -23.98
CA GLY A 96 15.28 -3.48 -23.04
C GLY A 96 14.81 -4.48 -22.00
N LYS A 97 15.78 -5.09 -21.27
CA LYS A 97 15.49 -5.95 -20.13
C LYS A 97 14.70 -5.18 -19.07
N LYS A 98 13.71 -5.81 -18.47
CA LYS A 98 12.81 -5.16 -17.53
C LYS A 98 12.19 -6.08 -16.50
N VAL A 99 12.06 -5.53 -15.30
CA VAL A 99 11.31 -6.08 -14.17
C VAL A 99 10.13 -5.17 -13.88
N THR A 100 8.99 -5.73 -13.48
CA THR A 100 7.84 -4.92 -13.05
C THR A 100 7.26 -5.45 -11.75
N THR A 101 7.00 -4.54 -10.79
CA THR A 101 6.29 -4.85 -9.56
C THR A 101 4.79 -4.60 -9.71
N PHE A 102 4.00 -5.63 -9.35
CA PHE A 102 2.55 -5.58 -9.22
C PHE A 102 2.17 -5.50 -7.75
N HIS A 103 1.54 -4.39 -7.35
CA HIS A 103 1.07 -4.21 -5.98
C HIS A 103 -0.31 -4.83 -5.77
N ASP A 104 -1.23 -4.66 -6.71
CA ASP A 104 -2.57 -5.22 -6.71
C ASP A 104 -3.23 -5.16 -8.10
N PHE A 105 -4.43 -5.72 -8.17
CA PHE A 105 -5.31 -5.66 -9.34
C PHE A 105 -6.54 -4.76 -9.10
N THR A 106 -6.51 -3.91 -8.08
CA THR A 106 -7.61 -3.01 -7.69
C THR A 106 -8.10 -2.17 -8.87
N LEU A 107 -7.18 -1.63 -9.68
CA LEU A 107 -7.51 -0.85 -10.88
C LEU A 107 -8.41 -1.61 -11.86
N LEU A 108 -8.26 -2.94 -11.96
CA LEU A 108 -9.03 -3.78 -12.88
C LEU A 108 -10.31 -4.35 -12.25
N LYS A 109 -10.43 -4.36 -10.92
CA LYS A 109 -11.51 -5.05 -10.19
C LYS A 109 -12.48 -4.11 -9.50
N THR A 110 -12.06 -2.92 -9.09
CA THR A 110 -12.92 -2.00 -8.33
C THR A 110 -13.49 -0.90 -9.22
N TYR A 111 -14.80 -0.68 -9.10
CA TYR A 111 -15.46 0.47 -9.69
C TYR A 111 -15.32 1.67 -8.72
N ASN A 112 -14.96 2.83 -9.27
CA ASN A 112 -15.03 4.08 -8.55
C ASN A 112 -16.29 4.83 -8.99
N SER A 113 -17.27 4.94 -8.11
CA SER A 113 -18.57 5.55 -8.35
C SER A 113 -18.51 7.03 -8.78
N ASP A 114 -17.38 7.71 -8.53
CA ASP A 114 -17.19 9.11 -8.92
C ASP A 114 -16.93 9.30 -10.43
N LYS A 115 -16.82 8.23 -11.21
CA LYS A 115 -16.50 8.28 -12.64
C LYS A 115 -17.67 7.87 -13.51
N ASN A 116 -17.80 8.53 -14.67
CA ASN A 116 -18.74 8.13 -15.72
C ASN A 116 -18.51 6.66 -16.11
N TRP A 117 -19.57 5.85 -16.09
CA TRP A 117 -19.55 4.41 -16.32
C TRP A 117 -18.88 4.01 -17.64
N PHE A 118 -19.16 4.71 -18.75
CA PHE A 118 -18.56 4.40 -20.06
C PHE A 118 -17.05 4.67 -20.08
N ILE A 119 -16.62 5.82 -19.51
CA ILE A 119 -15.20 6.17 -19.41
C ILE A 119 -14.47 5.16 -18.53
N PHE A 120 -15.09 4.72 -17.45
CA PHE A 120 -14.52 3.72 -16.57
C PHE A 120 -14.28 2.38 -17.30
N HIS A 121 -15.28 1.84 -17.98
CA HIS A 121 -15.14 0.57 -18.71
C HIS A 121 -14.14 0.66 -19.87
N ALA A 122 -14.10 1.79 -20.59
CA ALA A 122 -13.09 2.02 -21.63
C ALA A 122 -11.66 2.01 -21.02
N LYS A 123 -11.44 2.70 -19.89
CA LYS A 123 -10.16 2.70 -19.17
C LYS A 123 -9.79 1.31 -18.63
N GLN A 124 -10.76 0.53 -18.15
CA GLN A 124 -10.52 -0.85 -17.72
C GLN A 124 -10.05 -1.75 -18.88
N LYS A 125 -10.68 -1.63 -20.07
CA LYS A 125 -10.24 -2.39 -21.26
C LYS A 125 -8.79 -2.04 -21.64
N VAL A 126 -8.46 -0.75 -21.64
CA VAL A 126 -7.09 -0.29 -21.88
C VAL A 126 -6.15 -0.78 -20.80
N GLY A 127 -6.54 -0.71 -19.53
CA GLY A 127 -5.77 -1.22 -18.40
C GLY A 127 -5.47 -2.72 -18.52
N LYS A 128 -6.49 -3.53 -18.85
CA LYS A 128 -6.32 -4.98 -19.08
C LYS A 128 -5.35 -5.26 -20.23
N TYR A 129 -5.44 -4.51 -21.32
CA TYR A 129 -4.51 -4.64 -22.45
C TYR A 129 -3.07 -4.28 -22.05
N VAL A 130 -2.89 -3.16 -21.33
CA VAL A 130 -1.57 -2.74 -20.85
C VAL A 130 -0.97 -3.79 -19.91
N PHE A 131 -1.75 -4.26 -18.90
CA PHE A 131 -1.29 -5.28 -17.97
C PHE A 131 -0.86 -6.56 -18.68
N ARG A 132 -1.66 -7.03 -19.65
CA ARG A 132 -1.31 -8.22 -20.44
C ARG A 132 -0.02 -8.00 -21.22
N LYS A 133 0.17 -6.85 -21.88
CA LYS A 133 1.41 -6.52 -22.60
C LYS A 133 2.61 -6.39 -21.66
N VAL A 134 2.42 -5.82 -20.48
CA VAL A 134 3.45 -5.76 -19.45
C VAL A 134 3.87 -7.17 -19.04
N ILE A 135 2.90 -8.02 -18.71
CA ILE A 135 3.17 -9.40 -18.31
C ILE A 135 3.89 -10.16 -19.42
N GLU A 136 3.40 -10.12 -20.66
CA GLU A 136 4.00 -10.80 -21.81
C GLU A 136 5.46 -10.40 -22.05
N THR A 137 5.77 -9.11 -21.93
CA THR A 137 7.04 -8.55 -22.41
C THR A 137 8.10 -8.32 -21.33
N ASN A 138 7.78 -8.52 -20.05
CA ASN A 138 8.76 -8.40 -18.96
C ASN A 138 9.58 -9.70 -18.80
N ASP A 139 10.85 -9.53 -18.46
CA ASP A 139 11.75 -10.64 -18.18
C ASP A 139 11.43 -11.28 -16.82
N HIS A 140 11.00 -10.47 -15.85
CA HIS A 140 10.55 -10.93 -14.55
C HIS A 140 9.46 -10.02 -13.95
N LEU A 141 8.61 -10.62 -13.12
CA LEU A 141 7.52 -9.93 -12.41
C LEU A 141 7.69 -10.13 -10.90
N ILE A 142 7.49 -9.08 -10.16
CA ILE A 142 7.48 -9.11 -8.70
C ILE A 142 6.06 -8.85 -8.23
N THR A 143 5.58 -9.63 -7.28
CA THR A 143 4.32 -9.39 -6.57
C THR A 143 4.60 -9.23 -5.08
N ILE A 144 3.83 -8.39 -4.39
CA ILE A 144 4.08 -8.04 -3.00
C ILE A 144 3.40 -8.99 -1.99
N SER A 145 2.62 -9.95 -2.48
CA SER A 145 2.00 -11.03 -1.70
C SER A 145 1.71 -12.25 -2.57
N ASN A 146 1.51 -13.42 -1.96
CA ASN A 146 1.03 -14.62 -2.66
C ASN A 146 -0.38 -14.40 -3.22
N PHE A 147 -1.21 -13.63 -2.50
CA PHE A 147 -2.53 -13.26 -3.02
C PHE A 147 -2.40 -12.51 -4.36
N THR A 148 -1.53 -11.48 -4.44
CA THR A 148 -1.30 -10.74 -5.69
C THR A 148 -0.68 -11.63 -6.78
N GLN A 149 0.20 -12.57 -6.42
CA GLN A 149 0.74 -13.56 -7.36
C GLN A 149 -0.38 -14.44 -7.92
N LYS A 150 -1.27 -14.94 -7.07
CA LYS A 150 -2.42 -15.74 -7.50
C LYS A 150 -3.30 -14.96 -8.48
N GLU A 151 -3.64 -13.71 -8.17
CA GLU A 151 -4.41 -12.84 -9.06
C GLU A 151 -3.70 -12.62 -10.41
N LEU A 152 -2.37 -12.44 -10.39
CA LEU A 152 -1.57 -12.26 -11.60
C LEU A 152 -1.58 -13.51 -12.47
N VAL A 153 -1.37 -14.69 -11.88
CA VAL A 153 -1.39 -15.99 -12.58
C VAL A 153 -2.80 -16.32 -13.08
N GLU A 154 -3.86 -16.02 -12.33
CA GLU A 154 -5.24 -16.15 -12.80
C GLU A 154 -5.53 -15.24 -14.01
N PHE A 155 -4.96 -14.03 -14.02
CA PHE A 155 -5.11 -13.09 -15.14
C PHE A 155 -4.29 -13.48 -16.37
N ALA A 156 -3.09 -14.04 -16.18
CA ALA A 156 -2.13 -14.42 -17.20
C ALA A 156 -1.31 -15.67 -16.75
N PRO A 157 -1.83 -16.90 -17.00
CA PRO A 157 -1.21 -18.14 -16.52
C PRO A 157 0.24 -18.34 -16.96
N GLU A 158 0.60 -17.80 -18.11
CA GLU A 158 1.96 -17.83 -18.67
C GLU A 158 3.00 -17.06 -17.82
N SER A 159 2.56 -16.32 -16.82
CA SER A 159 3.46 -15.55 -15.95
C SER A 159 4.08 -16.35 -14.81
N VAL A 160 3.60 -17.57 -14.54
CA VAL A 160 3.94 -18.34 -13.34
C VAL A 160 5.46 -18.54 -13.17
N ASP A 161 6.16 -18.89 -14.24
CA ASP A 161 7.60 -19.22 -14.21
C ASP A 161 8.50 -17.99 -14.10
N LYS A 162 7.96 -16.79 -14.30
CA LYS A 162 8.70 -15.53 -14.23
C LYS A 162 8.18 -14.56 -13.14
N THR A 163 7.48 -15.09 -12.14
CA THR A 163 6.92 -14.28 -11.05
C THR A 163 7.50 -14.72 -9.72
N SER A 164 8.00 -13.76 -8.95
CA SER A 164 8.44 -13.95 -7.57
C SER A 164 7.64 -13.11 -6.60
N VAL A 165 7.35 -13.68 -5.43
CA VAL A 165 6.75 -12.94 -4.31
C VAL A 165 7.86 -12.33 -3.47
N ILE A 166 7.84 -11.00 -3.34
CA ILE A 166 8.76 -10.24 -2.50
C ILE A 166 7.93 -9.31 -1.62
N TYR A 167 7.82 -9.66 -0.35
CA TYR A 167 7.02 -8.92 0.62
C TYR A 167 7.58 -7.54 0.91
N GLU A 168 6.67 -6.58 1.09
CA GLU A 168 6.96 -5.28 1.69
C GLU A 168 7.20 -5.43 3.21
N ALA A 169 7.50 -4.32 3.89
CA ALA A 169 7.64 -4.28 5.33
C ALA A 169 7.03 -2.99 5.92
N SER A 170 6.83 -2.96 7.22
CA SER A 170 6.58 -1.69 7.92
C SER A 170 7.86 -1.22 8.61
N ASP A 171 8.01 0.09 8.72
CA ASP A 171 9.04 0.66 9.56
C ASP A 171 8.61 0.54 11.03
N VAL A 172 9.55 0.15 11.89
CA VAL A 172 9.38 0.33 13.33
C VAL A 172 9.68 1.80 13.63
N SER A 173 8.65 2.59 13.86
CA SER A 173 8.84 4.01 14.14
C SER A 173 9.54 4.20 15.48
N GLN A 174 10.63 4.98 15.45
CA GLN A 174 11.31 5.47 16.65
C GLN A 174 10.92 6.92 16.98
N ILE A 175 9.87 7.43 16.32
CA ILE A 175 9.43 8.82 16.49
C ILE A 175 8.69 8.94 17.83
N ALA A 176 9.17 9.84 18.68
CA ALA A 176 8.50 10.15 19.94
C ALA A 176 7.07 10.66 19.69
N PRO A 177 6.05 10.06 20.33
CA PRO A 177 4.67 10.46 20.10
C PRO A 177 4.38 11.87 20.62
N LYS A 178 3.67 12.68 19.81
CA LYS A 178 3.14 13.98 20.19
C LYS A 178 1.65 13.87 20.36
N LYS A 179 1.13 14.25 21.54
CA LYS A 179 -0.30 14.19 21.83
C LYS A 179 -1.15 14.86 20.75
N TYR A 180 -2.14 14.14 20.25
CA TYR A 180 -3.20 14.65 19.40
C TYR A 180 -4.47 14.87 20.24
N ALA A 181 -5.07 16.05 20.16
CA ALA A 181 -6.28 16.35 20.92
C ALA A 181 -7.50 15.69 20.28
N LEU A 182 -8.11 14.75 20.97
CA LEU A 182 -9.35 14.10 20.56
C LEU A 182 -10.48 14.38 21.57
N PRO A 183 -11.74 14.45 21.11
CA PRO A 183 -12.88 14.59 22.02
C PRO A 183 -13.22 13.29 22.76
N PHE A 184 -12.50 12.21 22.53
CA PHE A 184 -12.74 10.87 23.09
C PHE A 184 -11.59 10.43 23.98
N LYS A 185 -11.91 9.71 25.07
CA LYS A 185 -10.92 9.01 25.90
C LYS A 185 -10.59 7.62 25.36
N GLN A 186 -11.58 6.97 24.76
CA GLN A 186 -11.44 5.65 24.13
C GLN A 186 -11.87 5.72 22.68
N TYR A 187 -11.09 5.13 21.78
CA TYR A 187 -11.40 5.14 20.35
C TYR A 187 -10.83 3.93 19.60
N ILE A 188 -11.47 3.59 18.50
CA ILE A 188 -10.93 2.74 17.46
C ILE A 188 -10.38 3.62 16.34
N LEU A 189 -9.30 3.18 15.71
CA LEU A 189 -8.55 3.95 14.72
C LEU A 189 -8.60 3.29 13.33
N TYR A 190 -8.80 4.10 12.31
CA TYR A 190 -8.48 3.78 10.92
C TYR A 190 -7.48 4.81 10.38
N VAL A 191 -6.50 4.36 9.60
CA VAL A 191 -5.51 5.23 8.95
C VAL A 191 -5.43 4.93 7.46
N GLY A 192 -5.57 5.94 6.63
CA GLY A 192 -5.39 5.81 5.19
C GLY A 192 -6.38 6.61 4.34
N GLN A 193 -6.27 6.43 3.02
CA GLN A 193 -7.24 6.98 2.08
C GLN A 193 -8.62 6.31 2.25
N GLN A 194 -9.68 7.05 1.90
CA GLN A 194 -11.05 6.60 2.13
C GLN A 194 -11.79 6.37 0.79
N SER A 195 -11.20 5.58 -0.09
CA SER A 195 -11.86 5.09 -1.31
C SER A 195 -12.95 4.05 -0.98
N ASP A 196 -13.90 3.80 -1.88
CA ASP A 196 -15.03 2.89 -1.65
C ASP A 196 -14.60 1.49 -1.19
N TYR A 197 -13.54 0.92 -1.80
CA TYR A 197 -13.03 -0.41 -1.43
C TYR A 197 -12.39 -0.47 -0.03
N LYS A 198 -12.10 0.68 0.59
CA LYS A 198 -11.64 0.76 1.98
C LYS A 198 -12.78 0.56 2.99
N ASN A 199 -14.03 0.55 2.52
CA ASN A 199 -15.20 0.12 3.27
C ASN A 199 -15.52 0.93 4.54
N ILE A 200 -15.19 2.23 4.52
CA ILE A 200 -15.31 3.12 5.69
C ILE A 200 -16.77 3.33 6.10
N LYS A 201 -17.72 3.31 5.15
CA LYS A 201 -19.15 3.44 5.46
C LYS A 201 -19.61 2.30 6.37
N ARG A 202 -19.26 1.05 6.03
CA ARG A 202 -19.62 -0.12 6.85
C ARG A 202 -18.90 -0.12 8.20
N LEU A 203 -17.68 0.39 8.28
CA LEU A 203 -17.01 0.61 9.56
C LEU A 203 -17.79 1.59 10.45
N GLY A 204 -18.29 2.68 9.86
CA GLY A 204 -19.19 3.60 10.57
C GLY A 204 -20.49 2.93 11.04
N ASP A 205 -21.11 2.11 10.17
CA ASP A 205 -22.31 1.34 10.53
C ASP A 205 -22.04 0.40 11.72
N ALA A 206 -20.93 -0.35 11.69
CA ALA A 206 -20.52 -1.23 12.79
C ALA A 206 -20.20 -0.46 14.08
N HIS A 207 -19.56 0.71 13.97
CA HIS A 207 -19.31 1.58 15.10
C HIS A 207 -20.60 2.06 15.77
N GLN A 208 -21.65 2.40 15.01
CA GLN A 208 -22.93 2.81 15.61
C GLN A 208 -23.59 1.66 16.39
N ILE A 209 -23.43 0.41 15.97
CA ILE A 209 -23.89 -0.75 16.75
C ILE A 209 -23.15 -0.81 18.09
N LEU A 210 -21.86 -0.56 18.11
CA LEU A 210 -21.03 -0.58 19.33
C LEU A 210 -21.40 0.50 20.34
N LEU A 211 -21.97 1.63 19.92
CA LEU A 211 -22.37 2.70 20.83
C LEU A 211 -23.47 2.29 21.81
N ALA A 212 -24.23 1.24 21.54
CA ALA A 212 -25.20 0.68 22.49
C ALA A 212 -24.51 0.14 23.76
N LYS A 213 -23.28 -0.37 23.64
CA LYS A 213 -22.47 -0.92 24.73
C LYS A 213 -21.40 0.07 25.21
N TYR A 214 -20.87 0.89 24.31
CA TYR A 214 -19.78 1.84 24.54
C TYR A 214 -20.20 3.25 24.09
N PRO A 215 -21.08 3.96 24.84
CA PRO A 215 -21.68 5.21 24.38
C PRO A 215 -20.68 6.34 24.07
N ASP A 216 -19.51 6.30 24.69
CA ASP A 216 -18.44 7.29 24.52
C ASP A 216 -17.30 6.83 23.57
N LEU A 217 -17.45 5.68 22.92
CA LEU A 217 -16.44 5.19 21.98
C LEU A 217 -16.32 6.10 20.77
N GLY A 218 -15.10 6.56 20.47
CA GLY A 218 -14.80 7.31 19.26
C GLY A 218 -14.42 6.39 18.08
N LEU A 219 -14.80 6.77 16.86
CA LEU A 219 -14.22 6.28 15.62
C LEU A 219 -13.34 7.39 15.04
N VAL A 220 -12.02 7.20 15.05
CA VAL A 220 -11.06 8.16 14.51
C VAL A 220 -10.61 7.69 13.12
N LEU A 221 -10.88 8.53 12.13
CA LEU A 221 -10.55 8.30 10.72
C LEU A 221 -9.41 9.24 10.34
N ALA A 222 -8.18 8.73 10.40
CA ALA A 222 -6.97 9.50 10.13
C ALA A 222 -6.57 9.40 8.66
N GLY A 223 -6.41 10.56 8.01
CA GLY A 223 -5.95 10.62 6.63
C GLY A 223 -6.31 11.94 5.95
N LYS A 224 -5.46 12.32 5.00
CA LYS A 224 -5.60 13.58 4.27
C LYS A 224 -6.97 13.68 3.58
N LYS A 225 -7.60 14.84 3.71
CA LYS A 225 -8.92 15.14 3.11
C LYS A 225 -8.88 14.94 1.59
N ASN A 226 -9.83 14.17 1.09
CA ASN A 226 -9.99 13.85 -0.32
C ASN A 226 -11.49 13.63 -0.66
N PRO A 227 -11.90 13.46 -1.92
CA PRO A 227 -13.30 13.25 -2.28
C PRO A 227 -13.98 12.08 -1.54
N GLY A 228 -13.26 10.99 -1.26
CA GLY A 228 -13.78 9.85 -0.50
C GLY A 228 -14.13 10.22 0.93
N VAL A 229 -13.31 11.07 1.60
CA VAL A 229 -13.60 11.61 2.94
C VAL A 229 -14.91 12.39 2.91
N LEU A 230 -15.08 13.32 1.96
CA LEU A 230 -16.31 14.11 1.81
C LEU A 230 -17.56 13.24 1.59
N THR A 231 -17.42 12.18 0.82
CA THR A 231 -18.48 11.20 0.58
C THR A 231 -18.87 10.46 1.86
N ASN A 232 -17.88 10.06 2.66
CA ASN A 232 -18.12 9.40 3.94
C ASN A 232 -18.69 10.36 5.00
N GLU A 233 -18.19 11.59 5.10
CA GLU A 233 -18.76 12.63 5.96
C GLU A 233 -20.26 12.84 5.65
N LYS A 234 -20.60 13.00 4.36
CA LYS A 234 -22.00 13.14 3.92
C LYS A 234 -22.84 11.93 4.30
N TYR A 235 -22.32 10.72 4.12
CA TYR A 235 -23.00 9.47 4.48
C TYR A 235 -23.33 9.42 5.97
N PHE A 236 -22.34 9.70 6.83
CA PHE A 236 -22.51 9.67 8.29
C PHE A 236 -23.43 10.78 8.80
N ASN A 237 -23.28 11.99 8.28
CA ASN A 237 -24.12 13.13 8.65
C ASN A 237 -25.59 12.89 8.28
N SER A 238 -25.88 12.32 7.09
CA SER A 238 -27.23 12.01 6.64
C SER A 238 -27.95 10.96 7.51
N ARG A 239 -27.18 10.17 8.29
CA ARG A 239 -27.69 9.15 9.22
C ARG A 239 -27.62 9.56 10.68
N ASN A 240 -27.20 10.80 10.96
CA ASN A 240 -27.00 11.31 12.32
C ASN A 240 -26.03 10.45 13.17
N TYR A 241 -25.01 9.84 12.55
CA TYR A 241 -24.03 9.02 13.24
C TYR A 241 -23.24 9.85 14.24
N LYS A 242 -22.95 9.25 15.40
CA LYS A 242 -22.30 9.92 16.54
C LYS A 242 -20.84 9.46 16.68
N ASN A 243 -20.05 10.28 17.35
CA ASN A 243 -18.69 9.95 17.78
C ASN A 243 -17.73 9.54 16.65
N ILE A 244 -17.91 10.07 15.43
CA ILE A 244 -16.99 9.90 14.32
C ILE A 244 -16.16 11.17 14.13
N TYR A 245 -14.84 11.03 14.07
CA TYR A 245 -13.90 12.14 13.98
C TYR A 245 -12.93 11.95 12.82
N PHE A 246 -12.87 12.92 11.93
CA PHE A 246 -11.93 12.98 10.82
C PHE A 246 -10.78 13.90 11.18
N THR A 247 -9.54 13.39 11.17
CA THR A 247 -8.39 14.19 11.61
C THR A 247 -7.85 15.14 10.56
N ASP A 248 -8.15 14.91 9.27
CA ASP A 248 -7.41 15.45 8.13
C ASP A 248 -5.92 15.04 8.20
N PHE A 249 -4.98 15.88 7.75
CA PHE A 249 -3.55 15.60 7.82
C PHE A 249 -3.06 15.59 9.27
N VAL A 250 -2.31 14.55 9.62
CA VAL A 250 -1.60 14.43 10.90
C VAL A 250 -0.10 14.26 10.63
N THR A 251 0.72 14.82 11.50
CA THR A 251 2.18 14.63 11.44
C THR A 251 2.57 13.24 11.95
N ASP A 252 3.75 12.74 11.59
CA ASP A 252 4.21 11.41 12.04
C ASP A 252 4.23 11.26 13.57
N PRO A 253 4.67 12.26 14.38
CA PRO A 253 4.57 12.19 15.84
C PRO A 253 3.13 12.09 16.36
N GLU A 254 2.20 12.80 15.72
CA GLU A 254 0.77 12.74 16.07
C GLU A 254 0.13 11.41 15.65
N LEU A 255 0.51 10.89 14.48
CA LEU A 255 0.09 9.56 14.03
C LEU A 255 0.62 8.45 14.95
N SER A 256 1.88 8.57 15.40
CA SER A 256 2.46 7.67 16.41
C SER A 256 1.62 7.67 17.70
N TRP A 257 1.18 8.86 18.15
CA TRP A 257 0.32 8.98 19.33
C TRP A 257 -1.05 8.32 19.10
N LEU A 258 -1.66 8.56 17.94
CA LEU A 258 -2.95 7.97 17.58
C LEU A 258 -2.89 6.43 17.58
N TYR A 259 -1.86 5.84 16.99
CA TYR A 259 -1.68 4.40 17.03
C TYR A 259 -1.49 3.89 18.46
N THR A 260 -0.58 4.48 19.22
CA THR A 260 -0.21 4.00 20.57
C THR A 260 -1.38 4.03 21.56
N HIS A 261 -2.32 4.99 21.39
CA HIS A 261 -3.43 5.20 22.31
C HIS A 261 -4.77 4.64 21.82
N ALA A 262 -4.83 4.11 20.60
CA ALA A 262 -6.03 3.46 20.09
C ALA A 262 -6.32 2.15 20.84
N SER A 263 -7.59 1.90 21.20
CA SER A 263 -8.03 0.64 21.79
C SER A 263 -7.90 -0.53 20.81
N ALA A 264 -8.10 -0.25 19.52
CA ALA A 264 -7.85 -1.14 18.41
C ALA A 264 -7.63 -0.33 17.12
N TYR A 265 -6.83 -0.86 16.21
CA TYR A 265 -6.79 -0.44 14.82
C TYR A 265 -7.73 -1.31 14.00
N VAL A 266 -8.64 -0.71 13.24
CA VAL A 266 -9.61 -1.47 12.44
C VAL A 266 -9.32 -1.27 10.96
N PHE A 267 -9.16 -2.38 10.23
CA PHE A 267 -8.85 -2.37 8.80
C PHE A 267 -9.93 -3.08 7.97
N PRO A 268 -10.98 -2.37 7.53
CA PRO A 268 -12.19 -2.98 6.98
C PRO A 268 -12.14 -3.22 5.47
N SER A 269 -10.99 -3.07 4.83
CA SER A 269 -10.83 -3.07 3.38
C SER A 269 -11.37 -4.34 2.70
N LEU A 270 -12.01 -4.15 1.54
CA LEU A 270 -12.49 -5.22 0.66
C LEU A 270 -11.39 -5.73 -0.29
N MET A 271 -10.38 -4.89 -0.55
CA MET A 271 -9.29 -5.18 -1.47
C MET A 271 -7.98 -4.54 -0.98
N GLU A 272 -6.93 -5.33 -0.89
CA GLU A 272 -5.57 -4.90 -0.56
C GLU A 272 -4.54 -5.78 -1.28
N GLY A 273 -3.38 -5.20 -1.58
CA GLY A 273 -2.23 -5.95 -2.08
C GLY A 273 -1.29 -6.43 -0.99
N PHE A 274 -1.19 -5.67 0.15
CA PHE A 274 -0.34 -6.04 1.29
C PHE A 274 -0.94 -5.65 2.65
N GLY A 275 -1.29 -4.37 2.84
CA GLY A 275 -1.89 -3.92 4.10
C GLY A 275 -0.88 -3.32 5.09
N LEU A 276 0.05 -2.49 4.62
CA LEU A 276 1.05 -1.81 5.46
C LEU A 276 0.48 -1.16 6.73
N PRO A 277 -0.67 -0.45 6.71
CA PRO A 277 -1.19 0.22 7.92
C PRO A 277 -1.45 -0.70 9.11
N GLY A 278 -1.84 -1.97 8.88
CA GLY A 278 -2.01 -2.93 9.97
C GLY A 278 -0.68 -3.37 10.59
N LEU A 279 0.38 -3.54 9.78
CA LEU A 279 1.74 -3.77 10.29
C LEU A 279 2.28 -2.55 11.02
N GLU A 280 1.97 -1.33 10.56
CA GLU A 280 2.27 -0.10 11.30
C GLU A 280 1.61 -0.11 12.67
N ALA A 281 0.30 -0.39 12.75
CA ALA A 281 -0.41 -0.51 14.02
C ALA A 281 0.25 -1.55 14.96
N MET A 282 0.65 -2.70 14.42
CA MET A 282 1.37 -3.73 15.18
C MET A 282 2.72 -3.25 15.72
N SER A 283 3.41 -2.35 15.00
CA SER A 283 4.70 -1.79 15.43
C SER A 283 4.58 -0.90 16.68
N TYR A 284 3.40 -0.32 16.87
CA TYR A 284 3.05 0.45 18.08
C TYR A 284 2.40 -0.41 19.19
N GLY A 285 2.25 -1.71 18.97
CA GLY A 285 1.59 -2.62 19.89
C GLY A 285 0.06 -2.50 19.92
N THR A 286 -0.52 -1.77 18.97
CA THR A 286 -1.96 -1.62 18.84
C THR A 286 -2.61 -2.92 18.37
N PRO A 287 -3.63 -3.47 19.05
CA PRO A 287 -4.36 -4.63 18.58
C PRO A 287 -5.03 -4.36 17.22
N VAL A 288 -4.88 -5.29 16.28
CA VAL A 288 -5.44 -5.18 14.94
C VAL A 288 -6.70 -6.01 14.80
N VAL A 289 -7.79 -5.37 14.36
CA VAL A 289 -9.04 -6.01 13.94
C VAL A 289 -9.16 -5.82 12.43
N SER A 290 -9.14 -6.89 11.67
CA SER A 290 -8.96 -6.83 10.21
C SER A 290 -10.02 -7.58 9.45
N SER A 291 -10.35 -7.07 8.27
CA SER A 291 -11.00 -7.86 7.23
C SER A 291 -10.24 -9.17 6.97
N ASN A 292 -10.96 -10.25 6.71
CA ASN A 292 -10.41 -11.54 6.27
C ASN A 292 -10.22 -11.61 4.74
N ALA A 293 -10.36 -10.49 4.02
CA ALA A 293 -10.29 -10.45 2.57
C ALA A 293 -8.84 -10.36 2.06
N THR A 294 -8.62 -10.88 0.86
CA THR A 294 -7.41 -10.73 0.04
C THR A 294 -6.12 -11.21 0.74
N CYS A 295 -5.08 -10.39 0.73
CA CYS A 295 -3.78 -10.69 1.35
C CYS A 295 -3.74 -10.53 2.88
N LEU A 296 -4.78 -9.95 3.51
CA LEU A 296 -4.72 -9.56 4.92
C LEU A 296 -4.49 -10.75 5.87
N PRO A 297 -5.15 -11.92 5.71
CA PRO A 297 -4.84 -13.10 6.52
C PRO A 297 -3.42 -13.65 6.29
N GLU A 298 -2.90 -13.56 5.07
CA GLU A 298 -1.53 -13.93 4.73
C GLU A 298 -0.52 -13.05 5.47
N VAL A 299 -0.74 -11.72 5.42
CA VAL A 299 0.21 -10.74 5.95
C VAL A 299 0.15 -10.65 7.48
N TYR A 300 -1.03 -10.70 8.07
CA TYR A 300 -1.17 -10.51 9.53
C TYR A 300 -1.16 -11.82 10.32
N GLY A 301 -1.51 -12.95 9.69
CA GLY A 301 -1.53 -14.25 10.33
C GLY A 301 -2.34 -14.25 11.62
N ALA A 302 -1.79 -14.80 12.70
CA ALA A 302 -2.44 -14.84 14.03
C ALA A 302 -2.36 -13.51 14.80
N ALA A 303 -1.77 -12.45 14.23
CA ALA A 303 -1.60 -11.16 14.89
C ALA A 303 -2.78 -10.20 14.69
N ALA A 304 -3.81 -10.60 13.94
CA ALA A 304 -5.05 -9.86 13.82
C ALA A 304 -6.26 -10.70 14.29
N HIS A 305 -7.31 -10.00 14.66
CA HIS A 305 -8.64 -10.58 14.88
C HIS A 305 -9.49 -10.29 13.66
N TYR A 306 -10.09 -11.31 13.04
CA TYR A 306 -10.66 -11.19 11.71
C TYR A 306 -12.18 -11.14 11.73
N PHE A 307 -12.74 -10.45 10.70
CA PHE A 307 -14.16 -10.40 10.40
C PHE A 307 -14.39 -10.46 8.88
N ASN A 308 -15.60 -10.82 8.49
CA ASN A 308 -16.09 -10.72 7.13
C ASN A 308 -16.38 -9.24 6.80
N PRO A 309 -15.66 -8.59 5.87
CA PRO A 309 -15.84 -7.16 5.58
C PRO A 309 -17.18 -6.82 4.91
N THR A 310 -17.96 -7.81 4.48
CA THR A 310 -19.29 -7.61 3.92
C THR A 310 -20.43 -7.73 4.95
N ASP A 311 -20.09 -8.15 6.18
CA ASP A 311 -21.05 -8.29 7.29
C ASP A 311 -20.73 -7.24 8.38
N THR A 312 -21.68 -6.31 8.56
CA THR A 312 -21.55 -5.22 9.55
C THR A 312 -21.63 -5.75 10.99
N SER A 313 -22.45 -6.77 11.22
CA SER A 313 -22.64 -7.34 12.55
C SER A 313 -21.40 -8.13 13.00
N ASP A 314 -20.83 -8.93 12.10
CA ASP A 314 -19.57 -9.65 12.34
C ASP A 314 -18.40 -8.69 12.59
N MET A 315 -18.33 -7.58 11.83
CA MET A 315 -17.35 -6.52 12.08
C MET A 315 -17.52 -5.90 13.49
N ALA A 316 -18.75 -5.58 13.87
CA ALA A 316 -19.04 -5.02 15.19
C ALA A 316 -18.69 -6.02 16.31
N GLU A 317 -19.05 -7.29 16.16
CA GLU A 317 -18.75 -8.35 17.12
C GLU A 317 -17.24 -8.56 17.27
N ALA A 318 -16.49 -8.63 16.18
CA ALA A 318 -15.03 -8.77 16.21
C ALA A 318 -14.36 -7.58 16.93
N ILE A 319 -14.85 -6.37 16.71
CA ILE A 319 -14.36 -5.19 17.43
C ILE A 319 -14.72 -5.29 18.92
N ASP A 320 -15.96 -5.66 19.25
CA ASP A 320 -16.41 -5.82 20.65
C ASP A 320 -15.57 -6.86 21.41
N GLN A 321 -15.26 -8.00 20.79
CA GLN A 321 -14.44 -9.05 21.40
C GLN A 321 -13.04 -8.52 21.75
N VAL A 322 -12.47 -7.66 20.95
CA VAL A 322 -11.16 -7.02 21.25
C VAL A 322 -11.31 -5.93 22.30
N LEU A 323 -12.35 -5.11 22.25
CA LEU A 323 -12.56 -4.04 23.22
C LEU A 323 -12.87 -4.56 24.63
N SER A 324 -13.63 -5.64 24.75
CA SER A 324 -14.09 -6.19 26.03
C SER A 324 -13.11 -7.17 26.69
N ASN A 325 -12.06 -7.61 26.00
CA ASN A 325 -11.19 -8.70 26.48
C ASN A 325 -9.70 -8.34 26.47
N ASP A 326 -9.16 -8.03 27.64
CA ASP A 326 -7.74 -7.70 27.84
C ASP A 326 -6.79 -8.81 27.42
N THR A 327 -7.20 -10.07 27.58
CA THR A 327 -6.40 -11.23 27.19
C THR A 327 -6.23 -11.26 25.67
N ILE A 328 -7.31 -11.02 24.93
CA ILE A 328 -7.25 -10.93 23.46
C ILE A 328 -6.36 -9.76 23.04
N ARG A 329 -6.55 -8.56 23.60
CA ARG A 329 -5.71 -7.38 23.29
C ARG A 329 -4.23 -7.65 23.53
N THR A 330 -3.89 -8.19 24.71
CA THR A 330 -2.51 -8.53 25.07
C THR A 330 -1.90 -9.57 24.13
N ARG A 331 -2.67 -10.60 23.77
CA ARG A 331 -2.24 -11.62 22.82
C ARG A 331 -1.96 -11.02 21.44
N LEU A 332 -2.88 -10.21 20.92
CA LEU A 332 -2.74 -9.57 19.59
C LEU A 332 -1.54 -8.63 19.55
N SER A 333 -1.35 -7.79 20.57
CA SER A 333 -0.20 -6.90 20.67
C SER A 333 1.12 -7.68 20.65
N LYS A 334 1.26 -8.72 21.47
CA LYS A 334 2.45 -9.59 21.49
C LYS A 334 2.67 -10.31 20.18
N ALA A 335 1.60 -10.80 19.55
CA ALA A 335 1.67 -11.44 18.23
C ALA A 335 2.07 -10.43 17.14
N GLY A 336 1.58 -9.20 17.21
CA GLY A 336 1.94 -8.10 16.29
C GLY A 336 3.43 -7.83 16.27
N TYR A 337 4.06 -7.66 17.43
CA TYR A 337 5.53 -7.49 17.53
C TYR A 337 6.34 -8.67 16.97
N LYS A 338 5.78 -9.88 16.98
CA LYS A 338 6.42 -11.03 16.33
C LYS A 338 6.20 -11.04 14.83
N GLN A 339 5.01 -10.64 14.39
CA GLN A 339 4.61 -10.65 12.98
C GLN A 339 5.43 -9.67 12.15
N ILE A 340 5.62 -8.43 12.62
CA ILE A 340 6.38 -7.42 11.89
C ILE A 340 7.84 -7.84 11.61
N LYS A 341 8.43 -8.68 12.50
CA LYS A 341 9.80 -9.19 12.33
C LYS A 341 9.98 -10.16 11.16
N LYS A 342 8.88 -10.67 10.58
CA LYS A 342 8.93 -11.54 9.39
C LYS A 342 9.22 -10.75 8.12
N TYR A 343 9.00 -9.44 8.14
CA TYR A 343 9.11 -8.53 7.02
C TYR A 343 10.29 -7.58 7.22
N SER A 344 11.02 -7.29 6.14
CA SER A 344 12.18 -6.41 6.18
C SER A 344 12.37 -5.75 4.83
N TRP A 345 12.47 -4.42 4.82
CA TRP A 345 12.78 -3.64 3.64
C TRP A 345 14.16 -4.00 3.06
N LYS A 346 15.14 -4.30 3.92
CA LYS A 346 16.46 -4.76 3.48
C LYS A 346 16.37 -6.12 2.77
N LYS A 347 15.59 -7.07 3.33
CA LYS A 347 15.32 -8.36 2.67
C LYS A 347 14.62 -8.17 1.33
N MET A 348 13.63 -7.29 1.25
CA MET A 348 12.94 -6.93 0.00
C MET A 348 13.94 -6.42 -1.04
N ALA A 349 14.80 -5.47 -0.70
CA ALA A 349 15.81 -4.94 -1.60
C ALA A 349 16.83 -6.00 -2.03
N THR A 350 17.29 -6.86 -1.10
CA THR A 350 18.22 -7.96 -1.39
C THR A 350 17.60 -8.96 -2.39
N GLN A 351 16.35 -9.36 -2.18
CA GLN A 351 15.65 -10.28 -3.09
C GLN A 351 15.41 -9.63 -4.46
N THR A 352 15.07 -8.35 -4.50
CA THR A 352 14.89 -7.61 -5.75
C THR A 352 16.22 -7.49 -6.51
N HIS A 353 17.31 -7.19 -5.81
CA HIS A 353 18.65 -7.15 -6.39
C HIS A 353 19.07 -8.51 -6.97
N ALA A 354 18.79 -9.61 -6.27
CA ALA A 354 19.09 -10.96 -6.78
C ALA A 354 18.38 -11.24 -8.12
N ILE A 355 17.13 -10.75 -8.28
CA ILE A 355 16.42 -10.84 -9.57
C ILE A 355 17.14 -10.02 -10.65
N TYR A 356 17.63 -8.82 -10.33
CA TYR A 356 18.39 -8.02 -11.30
C TYR A 356 19.63 -8.78 -11.79
N MET A 357 20.40 -9.34 -10.86
CA MET A 357 21.62 -10.10 -11.21
C MET A 357 21.31 -11.32 -12.05
N GLN A 358 20.28 -12.08 -11.69
CA GLN A 358 19.81 -13.23 -12.49
C GLN A 358 19.47 -12.83 -13.93
N ILE A 359 18.75 -11.74 -14.16
CA ILE A 359 18.37 -11.27 -15.49
C ILE A 359 19.57 -10.76 -16.26
N LEU A 360 20.53 -10.14 -15.57
CA LEU A 360 21.76 -9.61 -16.16
C LEU A 360 22.80 -10.71 -16.44
N GLY A 361 22.60 -11.92 -15.90
CA GLY A 361 23.49 -13.07 -16.12
C GLY A 361 24.72 -13.07 -15.21
N GLN A 362 24.56 -12.56 -14.01
CA GLN A 362 25.58 -12.51 -12.95
C GLN A 362 25.24 -13.42 -11.77
#